data_10c21dff4455fd1886b1aa3e048eb3ef
#
_entry.id   10c21dff4455fd1886b1aa3e048eb3ef
#
_cell.length_a   1.000
_cell.length_b   1.000
_cell.length_c   1.000
_cell.angle_alpha   90.00
_cell.angle_beta   90.00
_cell.angle_gamma   90.00
#
_symmetry.space_group_name_H-M   'P 1'
#
loop_
_entity.id
_entity.type
_entity.pdbx_description
1 polymer ?
#
loop_
_entity_poly.entity_id
_entity_poly.type
_entity_poly.pdbx_seq_one_letter_code
_entity_poly.pdbx_strand_id
1 'polypeptide(L)'
;MKLLEIQSSPRGESSDSITLTKSFIEACQNDNGSIIVDRLNVWHEQLPEFDYEAIGAKYKAVKNETMTEAEFNIWERIQSLIQRLQSADRIVLGTPMWNFGLPYKLKQLIDLVAQRNYLFTYDGKQYGPLLSVEKAIVVYTRGSSFMEGTPLPPSRFDHQATYLDFWLRLVGVRDLRSVIVDNAWNRDRQESEMSLAKGKATLEQLVEWFLN
;
A
#
# COMPACT_ATOMS: atom_id res chain seq x y z
N MET A 1 -4.94 2.66 18.94
CA MET A 1 -4.82 2.95 17.49
C MET A 1 -4.50 1.66 16.76
N LYS A 2 -5.25 1.35 15.71
CA LYS A 2 -4.99 0.21 14.81
C LYS A 2 -4.21 0.68 13.60
N LEU A 3 -3.03 0.11 13.38
CA LEU A 3 -2.15 0.41 12.25
C LEU A 3 -2.10 -0.80 11.32
N LEU A 4 -2.44 -0.60 10.05
CA LEU A 4 -2.25 -1.62 9.02
C LEU A 4 -0.90 -1.40 8.34
N GLU A 5 0.01 -2.35 8.50
CA GLU A 5 1.26 -2.42 7.73
C GLU A 5 1.06 -3.29 6.49
N ILE A 6 1.26 -2.71 5.29
CA ILE A 6 1.22 -3.45 4.03
C ILE A 6 2.64 -3.61 3.49
N GLN A 7 3.11 -4.85 3.40
CA GLN A 7 4.44 -5.21 2.89
C GLN A 7 4.29 -5.83 1.50
N SER A 8 4.91 -5.22 0.49
CA SER A 8 4.76 -5.68 -0.89
C SER A 8 6.03 -6.24 -1.54
N SER A 9 7.11 -6.38 -0.79
CA SER A 9 8.36 -6.97 -1.29
C SER A 9 8.46 -8.46 -0.95
N PRO A 10 8.87 -9.33 -1.90
CA PRO A 10 9.13 -10.75 -1.64
C PRO A 10 10.44 -11.00 -0.89
N ARG A 11 11.30 -10.00 -0.76
CA ARG A 11 12.63 -10.15 -0.17
C ARG A 11 12.62 -10.26 1.36
N GLY A 12 11.47 -10.09 2.02
CA GLY A 12 11.34 -10.15 3.48
C GLY A 12 12.30 -9.19 4.18
N GLU A 13 13.05 -9.67 5.15
CA GLU A 13 14.03 -8.90 5.94
C GLU A 13 15.16 -8.25 5.09
N SER A 14 15.42 -8.76 3.89
CA SER A 14 16.40 -8.18 2.97
C SER A 14 15.82 -7.04 2.12
N SER A 15 14.60 -6.60 2.38
CA SER A 15 13.94 -5.54 1.63
C SER A 15 14.08 -4.20 2.33
N ASP A 16 14.65 -3.22 1.64
CA ASP A 16 14.81 -1.86 2.15
C ASP A 16 13.46 -1.20 2.50
N SER A 17 12.42 -1.40 1.67
CA SER A 17 11.09 -0.86 1.96
C SER A 17 10.48 -1.47 3.23
N ILE A 18 10.67 -2.77 3.48
CA ILE A 18 10.19 -3.43 4.70
C ILE A 18 11.02 -2.99 5.91
N THR A 19 12.35 -2.91 5.79
CA THR A 19 13.22 -2.47 6.87
C THR A 19 12.90 -1.03 7.31
N LEU A 20 12.66 -0.14 6.36
CA LEU A 20 12.29 1.24 6.64
C LEU A 20 10.91 1.37 7.30
N THR A 21 9.88 0.64 6.81
CA THR A 21 8.56 0.66 7.44
C THR A 21 8.57 0.08 8.83
N LYS A 22 9.29 -1.03 9.06
CA LYS A 22 9.47 -1.61 10.39
C LYS A 22 10.13 -0.63 11.35
N SER A 23 11.25 0.00 10.96
CA SER A 23 11.94 0.99 11.80
C SER A 23 11.03 2.18 12.15
N PHE A 24 10.20 2.63 11.21
CA PHE A 24 9.23 3.69 11.45
C PHE A 24 8.14 3.27 12.45
N ILE A 25 7.59 2.06 12.28
CA ILE A 25 6.55 1.53 13.18
C ILE A 25 7.12 1.33 14.59
N GLU A 26 8.34 0.82 14.73
CA GLU A 26 9.03 0.68 16.01
C GLU A 26 9.21 2.03 16.70
N ALA A 27 9.61 3.08 15.96
CA ALA A 27 9.70 4.43 16.48
C ALA A 27 8.33 4.94 16.99
N CYS A 28 7.26 4.71 16.22
CA CYS A 28 5.90 5.06 16.63
C CYS A 28 5.47 4.30 17.90
N GLN A 29 5.79 3.01 18.01
CA GLN A 29 5.44 2.19 19.18
C GLN A 29 6.24 2.58 20.43
N ASN A 30 7.47 3.03 20.29
CA ASN A 30 8.28 3.55 21.39
C ASN A 30 7.71 4.85 21.95
N ASP A 31 7.11 5.68 21.11
CA ASP A 31 6.45 6.93 21.52
C ASP A 31 5.02 6.69 22.02
N ASN A 32 4.32 5.73 21.47
CA ASN A 32 2.97 5.34 21.86
C ASN A 32 2.80 3.81 21.90
N GLY A 33 2.99 3.21 23.07
CA GLY A 33 2.92 1.76 23.30
C GLY A 33 1.55 1.11 23.08
N SER A 34 0.48 1.88 22.81
CA SER A 34 -0.87 1.34 22.57
C SER A 34 -1.21 1.09 21.10
N ILE A 35 -0.20 1.06 20.23
CA ILE A 35 -0.40 0.78 18.80
C ILE A 35 -0.51 -0.72 18.56
N ILE A 36 -1.64 -1.14 18.00
CA ILE A 36 -1.87 -2.52 17.53
C ILE A 36 -1.55 -2.58 16.05
N VAL A 37 -0.54 -3.35 15.68
CA VAL A 37 -0.10 -3.50 14.29
C VAL A 37 -0.69 -4.75 13.67
N ASP A 38 -1.48 -4.58 12.61
CA ASP A 38 -1.92 -5.64 11.71
C ASP A 38 -0.97 -5.68 10.51
N ARG A 39 -0.25 -6.80 10.30
CA ARG A 39 0.71 -6.96 9.20
C ARG A 39 0.10 -7.73 8.04
N LEU A 40 -0.01 -7.10 6.89
CA LEU A 40 -0.43 -7.70 5.63
C LEU A 40 0.77 -7.81 4.69
N ASN A 41 1.39 -8.97 4.63
CA ASN A 41 2.42 -9.25 3.64
C ASN A 41 1.77 -9.93 2.44
N VAL A 42 1.73 -9.24 1.29
CA VAL A 42 1.03 -9.71 0.08
C VAL A 42 1.60 -11.00 -0.51
N TRP A 43 2.81 -11.39 -0.11
CA TRP A 43 3.47 -12.63 -0.57
C TRP A 43 3.18 -13.83 0.33
N HIS A 44 2.82 -13.58 1.59
CA HIS A 44 2.45 -14.63 2.54
C HIS A 44 0.93 -14.75 2.69
N GLU A 45 0.21 -13.74 2.25
CA GLU A 45 -1.25 -13.73 2.28
C GLU A 45 -1.82 -14.63 1.18
N GLN A 46 -2.84 -15.40 1.52
CA GLN A 46 -3.58 -16.19 0.53
C GLN A 46 -4.52 -15.26 -0.26
N LEU A 47 -3.97 -14.54 -1.22
CA LEU A 47 -4.75 -13.70 -2.11
C LEU A 47 -5.42 -14.60 -3.15
N PRO A 48 -6.76 -14.56 -3.29
CA PRO A 48 -7.43 -15.25 -4.40
C PRO A 48 -6.91 -14.76 -5.75
N GLU A 49 -6.90 -15.62 -6.76
CA GLU A 49 -6.72 -15.15 -8.13
C GLU A 49 -7.91 -14.27 -8.54
N PHE A 50 -7.64 -13.20 -9.27
CA PHE A 50 -8.70 -12.30 -9.76
C PHE A 50 -9.16 -12.78 -11.14
N ASP A 51 -9.69 -14.00 -11.17
CA ASP A 51 -10.08 -14.76 -12.33
C ASP A 51 -11.61 -14.66 -12.62
N TYR A 52 -12.10 -15.57 -13.46
CA TYR A 52 -13.52 -15.61 -13.83
C TYR A 52 -14.44 -15.82 -12.63
N GLU A 53 -14.06 -16.67 -11.67
CA GLU A 53 -14.88 -16.95 -10.48
C GLU A 53 -14.89 -15.76 -9.51
N ALA A 54 -13.75 -15.12 -9.28
CA ALA A 54 -13.65 -13.89 -8.47
C ALA A 54 -14.45 -12.74 -9.08
N ILE A 55 -14.39 -12.58 -10.41
CA ILE A 55 -15.19 -11.58 -11.13
C ILE A 55 -16.68 -11.91 -11.04
N GLY A 56 -17.05 -13.20 -11.18
CA GLY A 56 -18.42 -13.67 -11.00
C GLY A 56 -18.95 -13.34 -9.60
N ALA A 57 -18.20 -13.69 -8.55
CA ALA A 57 -18.52 -13.38 -7.16
C ALA A 57 -18.75 -11.87 -6.93
N LYS A 58 -17.83 -11.03 -7.45
CA LYS A 58 -17.96 -9.58 -7.40
C LYS A 58 -19.27 -9.07 -7.98
N TYR A 59 -19.62 -9.49 -9.19
CA TYR A 59 -20.86 -9.02 -9.84
C TYR A 59 -22.13 -9.52 -9.14
N LYS A 60 -22.11 -10.76 -8.65
CA LYS A 60 -23.22 -11.31 -7.85
C LYS A 60 -23.38 -10.59 -6.52
N ALA A 61 -22.27 -10.25 -5.84
CA ALA A 61 -22.31 -9.44 -4.63
C ALA A 61 -22.96 -8.06 -4.86
N VAL A 62 -22.61 -7.39 -5.96
CA VAL A 62 -23.18 -6.06 -6.30
C VAL A 62 -24.67 -6.15 -6.61
N LYS A 63 -25.11 -7.25 -7.24
CA LYS A 63 -26.52 -7.47 -7.63
C LYS A 63 -27.36 -8.20 -6.59
N ASN A 64 -26.74 -8.63 -5.50
CA ASN A 64 -27.37 -9.46 -4.47
C ASN A 64 -27.92 -10.80 -5.01
N GLU A 65 -27.16 -11.41 -5.94
CA GLU A 65 -27.48 -12.69 -6.57
C GLU A 65 -26.83 -13.86 -5.79
N THR A 66 -27.40 -15.07 -5.93
CA THR A 66 -26.87 -16.28 -5.31
C THR A 66 -25.52 -16.68 -5.92
N MET A 67 -24.55 -16.92 -5.06
CA MET A 67 -23.22 -17.39 -5.42
C MET A 67 -23.14 -18.92 -5.38
N THR A 68 -22.25 -19.50 -6.17
CA THR A 68 -21.79 -20.88 -5.96
C THR A 68 -20.93 -20.94 -4.69
N GLU A 69 -20.66 -22.14 -4.17
CA GLU A 69 -19.79 -22.32 -3.01
C GLU A 69 -18.37 -21.78 -3.26
N ALA A 70 -17.79 -21.99 -4.45
CA ALA A 70 -16.49 -21.47 -4.83
C ALA A 70 -16.48 -19.94 -4.85
N GLU A 71 -17.47 -19.31 -5.50
CA GLU A 71 -17.61 -17.85 -5.53
C GLU A 71 -17.80 -17.26 -4.13
N PHE A 72 -18.57 -17.94 -3.26
CA PHE A 72 -18.81 -17.50 -1.90
C PHE A 72 -17.50 -17.51 -1.08
N ASN A 73 -16.72 -18.58 -1.13
CA ASN A 73 -15.46 -18.70 -0.43
C ASN A 73 -14.45 -17.63 -0.89
N ILE A 74 -14.37 -17.37 -2.20
CA ILE A 74 -13.53 -16.30 -2.75
C ILE A 74 -14.00 -14.93 -2.22
N TRP A 75 -15.31 -14.68 -2.24
CA TRP A 75 -15.88 -13.41 -1.80
C TRP A 75 -15.69 -13.17 -0.32
N GLU A 76 -15.88 -14.17 0.54
CA GLU A 76 -15.54 -14.08 1.97
C GLU A 76 -14.07 -13.69 2.18
N ARG A 77 -13.16 -14.29 1.40
CA ARG A 77 -11.74 -13.94 1.47
C ARG A 77 -11.47 -12.49 1.06
N ILE A 78 -12.10 -12.02 -0.01
CA ILE A 78 -12.03 -10.61 -0.44
C ILE A 78 -12.56 -9.69 0.66
N GLN A 79 -13.71 -10.01 1.25
CA GLN A 79 -14.29 -9.21 2.34
C GLN A 79 -13.38 -9.16 3.57
N SER A 80 -12.72 -10.26 3.93
CA SER A 80 -11.77 -10.27 5.05
C SER A 80 -10.59 -9.33 4.82
N LEU A 81 -10.08 -9.24 3.58
CA LEU A 81 -9.03 -8.28 3.21
C LEU A 81 -9.53 -6.83 3.27
N ILE A 82 -10.74 -6.58 2.79
CA ILE A 82 -11.40 -5.26 2.86
C ILE A 82 -11.58 -4.81 4.32
N GLN A 83 -12.02 -5.71 5.20
CA GLN A 83 -12.21 -5.40 6.63
C GLN A 83 -10.91 -4.97 7.32
N ARG A 84 -9.77 -5.52 6.92
CA ARG A 84 -8.46 -5.08 7.44
C ARG A 84 -8.19 -3.61 7.11
N LEU A 85 -8.47 -3.19 5.87
CA LEU A 85 -8.36 -1.78 5.45
C LEU A 85 -9.38 -0.89 6.18
N GLN A 86 -10.64 -1.33 6.29
CA GLN A 86 -11.70 -0.57 6.94
C GLN A 86 -11.49 -0.40 8.45
N SER A 87 -10.83 -1.35 9.09
CA SER A 87 -10.55 -1.32 10.54
C SER A 87 -9.31 -0.52 10.92
N ALA A 88 -8.53 -0.05 9.95
CA ALA A 88 -7.30 0.68 10.19
C ALA A 88 -7.56 2.17 10.45
N ASP A 89 -6.99 2.69 11.55
CA ASP A 89 -6.92 4.13 11.80
C ASP A 89 -5.80 4.78 10.98
N ARG A 90 -4.71 4.03 10.76
CA ARG A 90 -3.48 4.46 10.07
C ARG A 90 -2.98 3.36 9.14
N ILE A 91 -2.33 3.75 8.04
CA ILE A 91 -1.67 2.82 7.10
C ILE A 91 -0.19 3.18 6.96
N VAL A 92 0.66 2.14 7.02
CA VAL A 92 2.07 2.20 6.61
C VAL A 92 2.28 1.18 5.50
N LEU A 93 2.72 1.62 4.33
CA LEU A 93 2.90 0.76 3.16
C LEU A 93 4.33 0.85 2.63
N GLY A 94 5.02 -0.28 2.55
CA GLY A 94 6.35 -0.40 1.95
C GLY A 94 6.31 -1.10 0.59
N THR A 95 6.82 -0.45 -0.46
CA THR A 95 6.79 -1.01 -1.81
C THR A 95 8.04 -0.69 -2.63
N PRO A 96 8.71 -1.70 -3.22
CA PRO A 96 9.73 -1.47 -4.22
C PRO A 96 9.10 -1.13 -5.58
N MET A 97 9.85 -0.40 -6.42
CA MET A 97 9.48 -0.21 -7.81
C MET A 97 9.86 -1.44 -8.66
N TRP A 98 8.91 -1.98 -9.39
CA TRP A 98 9.12 -3.04 -10.38
C TRP A 98 8.67 -2.57 -11.76
N ASN A 99 9.57 -2.56 -12.73
CA ASN A 99 9.26 -2.14 -14.10
C ASN A 99 8.47 -0.82 -14.14
N PHE A 100 8.95 0.18 -13.41
CA PHE A 100 8.35 1.53 -13.28
C PHE A 100 6.99 1.59 -12.56
N GLY A 101 6.50 0.47 -12.01
CA GLY A 101 5.20 0.36 -11.36
C GLY A 101 5.25 -0.40 -10.03
N LEU A 102 4.11 -0.93 -9.63
CA LEU A 102 3.94 -1.72 -8.42
C LEU A 102 4.31 -3.19 -8.65
N PRO A 103 4.78 -3.91 -7.60
CA PRO A 103 4.81 -5.36 -7.61
C PRO A 103 3.43 -5.94 -7.91
N TYR A 104 3.36 -6.95 -8.78
CA TYR A 104 2.07 -7.52 -9.22
C TYR A 104 1.20 -8.03 -8.07
N LYS A 105 1.80 -8.54 -6.99
CA LYS A 105 1.05 -8.97 -5.80
C LYS A 105 0.37 -7.82 -5.08
N LEU A 106 0.99 -6.63 -5.02
CA LEU A 106 0.34 -5.44 -4.49
C LEU A 106 -0.81 -4.99 -5.41
N LYS A 107 -0.60 -5.06 -6.73
CA LYS A 107 -1.66 -4.76 -7.69
C LYS A 107 -2.82 -5.75 -7.57
N GLN A 108 -2.55 -7.06 -7.38
CA GLN A 108 -3.56 -8.09 -7.12
C GLN A 108 -4.37 -7.74 -5.86
N LEU A 109 -3.72 -7.39 -4.75
CA LEU A 109 -4.43 -6.94 -3.54
C LEU A 109 -5.36 -5.77 -3.85
N ILE A 110 -4.86 -4.74 -4.54
CA ILE A 110 -5.67 -3.56 -4.92
C ILE A 110 -6.88 -3.97 -5.76
N ASP A 111 -6.72 -4.83 -6.77
CA ASP A 111 -7.83 -5.29 -7.63
C ASP A 111 -8.88 -6.11 -6.86
N LEU A 112 -8.44 -6.91 -5.89
CA LEU A 112 -9.33 -7.67 -5.02
C LEU A 112 -10.12 -6.76 -4.07
N VAL A 113 -9.48 -5.78 -3.42
CA VAL A 113 -10.14 -4.97 -2.38
C VAL A 113 -10.87 -3.74 -2.92
N ALA A 114 -10.50 -3.23 -4.12
CA ALA A 114 -11.13 -2.06 -4.73
C ALA A 114 -12.54 -2.39 -5.24
N GLN A 115 -13.47 -2.68 -4.31
CA GLN A 115 -14.83 -3.04 -4.62
C GLN A 115 -15.80 -1.89 -4.35
N ARG A 116 -16.70 -1.64 -5.32
CA ARG A 116 -17.78 -0.65 -5.19
C ARG A 116 -18.67 -0.99 -3.98
N ASN A 117 -19.09 0.03 -3.26
CA ASN A 117 -19.88 -0.03 -2.04
C ASN A 117 -19.14 -0.61 -0.81
N TYR A 118 -17.83 -0.93 -0.95
CA TYR A 118 -16.95 -1.38 0.15
C TYR A 118 -15.82 -0.40 0.42
N LEU A 119 -15.02 -0.02 -0.58
CA LEU A 119 -13.96 0.98 -0.43
C LEU A 119 -14.28 2.30 -1.10
N PHE A 120 -15.19 2.32 -2.05
CA PHE A 120 -15.65 3.55 -2.71
C PHE A 120 -17.09 3.42 -3.21
N THR A 121 -17.75 4.54 -3.39
CA THR A 121 -19.04 4.64 -4.11
C THR A 121 -18.83 5.23 -5.49
N TYR A 122 -19.78 5.00 -6.38
CA TYR A 122 -19.87 5.67 -7.69
C TYR A 122 -21.32 5.89 -8.07
N ASP A 123 -21.73 7.12 -8.25
CA ASP A 123 -23.11 7.53 -8.57
C ASP A 123 -23.40 7.69 -10.08
N GLY A 124 -22.43 7.36 -10.93
CA GLY A 124 -22.48 7.55 -12.38
C GLY A 124 -21.74 8.81 -12.84
N LYS A 125 -21.30 9.68 -11.92
CA LYS A 125 -20.56 10.91 -12.21
C LYS A 125 -19.31 11.07 -11.34
N GLN A 126 -19.42 10.73 -10.06
CA GLN A 126 -18.34 10.94 -9.08
C GLN A 126 -18.08 9.69 -8.25
N TYR A 127 -16.82 9.55 -7.86
CA TYR A 127 -16.38 8.56 -6.88
C TYR A 127 -16.43 9.19 -5.49
N GLY A 128 -16.95 8.44 -4.50
CA GLY A 128 -16.93 8.82 -3.10
C GLY A 128 -16.11 7.80 -2.30
N PRO A 129 -15.18 8.24 -1.42
CA PRO A 129 -14.40 7.34 -0.58
C PRO A 129 -15.25 6.72 0.53
N LEU A 130 -14.91 5.50 0.95
CA LEU A 130 -15.57 4.80 2.06
C LEU A 130 -14.63 4.42 3.20
N LEU A 131 -13.30 4.52 3.02
CA LEU A 131 -12.36 4.38 4.14
C LEU A 131 -12.34 5.66 4.98
N SER A 132 -12.04 5.46 6.27
CA SER A 132 -11.87 6.56 7.23
C SER A 132 -10.44 6.60 7.78
N VAL A 133 -9.46 6.23 6.98
CA VAL A 133 -8.04 6.27 7.35
C VAL A 133 -7.59 7.73 7.45
N GLU A 134 -7.17 8.14 8.65
CA GLU A 134 -6.79 9.54 8.87
C GLU A 134 -5.45 9.87 8.22
N LYS A 135 -4.44 9.01 8.43
CA LYS A 135 -3.10 9.24 7.90
C LYS A 135 -2.50 7.97 7.31
N ALA A 136 -1.74 8.14 6.26
CA ALA A 136 -0.91 7.07 5.73
C ALA A 136 0.49 7.55 5.38
N ILE A 137 1.46 6.65 5.51
CA ILE A 137 2.81 6.80 4.97
C ILE A 137 3.05 5.69 3.95
N VAL A 138 3.56 6.08 2.79
CA VAL A 138 4.06 5.14 1.80
C VAL A 138 5.57 5.31 1.63
N VAL A 139 6.30 4.22 1.79
CA VAL A 139 7.74 4.15 1.55
C VAL A 139 7.98 3.51 0.19
N TYR A 140 8.43 4.30 -0.75
CA TYR A 140 8.82 3.87 -2.09
C TYR A 140 10.32 3.65 -2.16
N THR A 141 10.77 2.46 -2.55
CA THR A 141 12.20 2.20 -2.81
C THR A 141 12.42 1.92 -4.30
N ARG A 142 13.44 2.54 -4.88
CA ARG A 142 13.72 2.52 -6.31
C ARG A 142 15.20 2.27 -6.55
N GLY A 143 15.50 1.50 -7.59
CA GLY A 143 16.89 1.20 -7.97
C GLY A 143 17.60 2.37 -8.64
N SER A 144 16.86 3.31 -9.22
CA SER A 144 17.38 4.49 -9.92
C SER A 144 16.73 5.76 -9.39
N SER A 145 17.34 6.91 -9.66
CA SER A 145 16.73 8.21 -9.39
C SER A 145 15.87 8.68 -10.56
N PHE A 146 14.70 9.22 -10.22
CA PHE A 146 13.76 9.80 -11.17
C PHE A 146 13.61 11.28 -10.84
N MET A 147 14.24 12.15 -11.65
CA MET A 147 14.23 13.60 -11.44
C MET A 147 13.82 14.33 -12.71
N GLU A 148 13.05 15.40 -12.55
CA GLU A 148 12.73 16.28 -13.70
C GLU A 148 14.01 16.87 -14.29
N GLY A 149 14.02 17.01 -15.61
CA GLY A 149 15.21 17.48 -16.36
C GLY A 149 16.28 16.42 -16.61
N THR A 150 16.08 15.17 -16.18
CA THR A 150 16.94 14.02 -16.48
C THR A 150 16.36 13.15 -17.60
N PRO A 151 17.11 12.16 -18.12
CA PRO A 151 16.54 11.17 -19.06
C PRO A 151 15.39 10.33 -18.50
N LEU A 152 15.22 10.31 -17.16
CA LEU A 152 14.18 9.55 -16.44
C LEU A 152 13.28 10.50 -15.61
N PRO A 153 12.51 11.42 -16.22
CA PRO A 153 11.65 12.31 -15.46
C PRO A 153 10.49 11.53 -14.83
N PRO A 154 10.11 11.83 -13.56
CA PRO A 154 9.03 11.14 -12.86
C PRO A 154 7.69 11.26 -13.58
N SER A 155 7.40 12.40 -14.19
CA SER A 155 6.19 12.61 -15.00
C SER A 155 5.98 11.58 -16.11
N ARG A 156 7.05 10.92 -16.56
CA ARG A 156 7.00 9.92 -17.63
C ARG A 156 7.23 8.49 -17.16
N PHE A 157 7.97 8.30 -16.07
CA PHE A 157 8.44 6.98 -15.65
C PHE A 157 7.91 6.56 -14.29
N ASP A 158 7.36 7.47 -13.46
CA ASP A 158 6.82 7.12 -12.15
C ASP A 158 5.36 6.70 -12.24
N HIS A 159 5.13 5.45 -12.60
CA HIS A 159 3.82 4.82 -12.50
C HIS A 159 3.58 4.16 -11.13
N GLN A 160 4.59 4.15 -10.25
CA GLN A 160 4.49 3.58 -8.92
C GLN A 160 3.77 4.54 -7.96
N ALA A 161 4.39 5.69 -7.65
CA ALA A 161 3.82 6.63 -6.69
C ALA A 161 2.57 7.31 -7.26
N THR A 162 2.58 7.70 -8.53
CA THR A 162 1.43 8.33 -9.18
C THR A 162 0.16 7.48 -9.07
N TYR A 163 0.25 6.17 -9.31
CA TYR A 163 -0.91 5.28 -9.23
C TYR A 163 -1.32 5.00 -7.78
N LEU A 164 -0.36 4.68 -6.90
CA LEU A 164 -0.67 4.26 -5.54
C LEU A 164 -1.20 5.41 -4.68
N ASP A 165 -0.60 6.61 -4.81
CA ASP A 165 -1.08 7.81 -4.12
C ASP A 165 -2.49 8.19 -4.58
N PHE A 166 -2.77 8.10 -5.88
CA PHE A 166 -4.10 8.28 -6.43
C PHE A 166 -5.10 7.29 -5.82
N TRP A 167 -4.77 6.00 -5.80
CA TRP A 167 -5.66 4.96 -5.29
C TRP A 167 -5.96 5.12 -3.80
N LEU A 168 -4.94 5.39 -2.98
CA LEU A 168 -5.12 5.60 -1.55
C LEU A 168 -6.04 6.79 -1.25
N ARG A 169 -5.88 7.89 -1.98
CA ARG A 169 -6.78 9.06 -1.85
C ARG A 169 -8.20 8.75 -2.33
N LEU A 170 -8.33 8.03 -3.44
CA LEU A 170 -9.63 7.62 -3.99
C LEU A 170 -10.45 6.81 -2.98
N VAL A 171 -9.81 5.90 -2.24
CA VAL A 171 -10.50 5.05 -1.28
C VAL A 171 -10.72 5.72 0.09
N GLY A 172 -10.07 6.86 0.41
CA GLY A 172 -10.38 7.65 1.59
C GLY A 172 -9.26 7.92 2.59
N VAL A 173 -8.00 7.75 2.19
CA VAL A 173 -6.88 8.24 3.01
C VAL A 173 -6.87 9.77 2.99
N ARG A 174 -7.04 10.39 4.17
CA ARG A 174 -7.22 11.85 4.29
C ARG A 174 -5.91 12.62 4.17
N ASP A 175 -4.90 12.21 4.93
CA ASP A 175 -3.57 12.84 4.90
C ASP A 175 -2.52 11.77 4.55
N LEU A 176 -2.01 11.85 3.31
CA LEU A 176 -1.05 10.91 2.74
C LEU A 176 0.29 11.58 2.59
N ARG A 177 1.32 11.01 3.19
CA ARG A 177 2.73 11.39 2.96
C ARG A 177 3.51 10.24 2.36
N SER A 178 4.41 10.60 1.46
CA SER A 178 5.24 9.65 0.71
C SER A 178 6.71 9.93 0.99
N VAL A 179 7.47 8.86 1.30
CA VAL A 179 8.93 8.91 1.40
C VAL A 179 9.51 8.09 0.27
N ILE A 180 10.19 8.78 -0.64
CA ILE A 180 10.81 8.17 -1.82
C ILE A 180 12.30 8.00 -1.54
N VAL A 181 12.78 6.76 -1.66
CA VAL A 181 14.19 6.38 -1.52
C VAL A 181 14.67 5.90 -2.88
N ASP A 182 15.24 6.82 -3.64
CA ASP A 182 15.88 6.56 -4.92
C ASP A 182 17.26 5.94 -4.72
N ASN A 183 17.81 5.31 -5.75
CA ASN A 183 19.14 4.69 -5.73
C ASN A 183 19.33 3.63 -4.62
N ALA A 184 18.25 3.05 -4.10
CA ALA A 184 18.31 2.04 -3.04
C ALA A 184 19.09 0.78 -3.47
N TRP A 185 19.29 0.59 -4.76
CA TRP A 185 20.10 -0.50 -5.33
C TRP A 185 21.06 0.03 -6.40
N ASN A 186 21.88 1.02 -6.03
CA ASN A 186 22.92 1.55 -6.89
C ASN A 186 24.17 0.63 -6.89
N ARG A 187 24.93 0.67 -8.00
CA ARG A 187 26.26 0.03 -8.07
C ARG A 187 27.24 0.68 -7.10
N ASP A 188 27.11 1.97 -6.87
CA ASP A 188 27.80 2.68 -5.79
C ASP A 188 27.08 2.41 -4.47
N ARG A 189 27.70 1.56 -3.65
CA ARG A 189 27.16 1.18 -2.35
C ARG A 189 27.04 2.36 -1.39
N GLN A 190 27.98 3.30 -1.44
CA GLN A 190 27.96 4.48 -0.58
C GLN A 190 26.74 5.37 -0.90
N GLU A 191 26.45 5.57 -2.18
CA GLU A 191 25.24 6.32 -2.60
C GLU A 191 23.96 5.65 -2.13
N SER A 192 23.88 4.32 -2.24
CA SER A 192 22.74 3.55 -1.74
C SER A 192 22.55 3.68 -0.22
N GLU A 193 23.64 3.53 0.56
CA GLU A 193 23.61 3.67 2.01
C GLU A 193 23.20 5.10 2.45
N MET A 194 23.69 6.13 1.76
CA MET A 194 23.31 7.53 2.02
C MET A 194 21.82 7.78 1.73
N SER A 195 21.32 7.24 0.63
CA SER A 195 19.89 7.39 0.25
C SER A 195 18.97 6.70 1.27
N LEU A 196 19.32 5.51 1.72
CA LEU A 196 18.58 4.77 2.75
C LEU A 196 18.61 5.50 4.10
N ALA A 197 19.79 6.02 4.51
CA ALA A 197 19.94 6.79 5.75
C ALA A 197 19.09 8.08 5.72
N LYS A 198 19.06 8.78 4.58
CA LYS A 198 18.21 9.96 4.38
C LYS A 198 16.72 9.60 4.47
N GLY A 199 16.32 8.49 3.83
CA GLY A 199 14.95 8.00 3.90
C GLY A 199 14.51 7.69 5.34
N LYS A 200 15.38 7.03 6.11
CA LYS A 200 15.17 6.75 7.53
C LYS A 200 15.00 8.02 8.36
N ALA A 201 15.92 8.98 8.20
CA ALA A 201 15.83 10.25 8.91
C ALA A 201 14.55 11.03 8.57
N THR A 202 14.11 10.99 7.32
CA THR A 202 12.85 11.60 6.92
C THR A 202 11.64 10.92 7.61
N LEU A 203 11.65 9.61 7.71
CA LEU A 203 10.60 8.87 8.43
C LEU A 203 10.58 9.21 9.92
N GLU A 204 11.73 9.30 10.58
CA GLU A 204 11.84 9.69 11.99
C GLU A 204 11.18 11.06 12.27
N GLN A 205 11.36 12.03 11.36
CA GLN A 205 10.71 13.35 11.45
C GLN A 205 9.18 13.31 11.27
N LEU A 206 8.63 12.24 10.71
CA LEU A 206 7.20 12.07 10.49
C LEU A 206 6.47 11.36 11.64
N VAL A 207 7.18 10.86 12.65
CA VAL A 207 6.58 10.10 13.77
C VAL A 207 5.54 10.94 14.50
N GLU A 208 5.90 12.14 14.95
CA GLU A 208 4.97 13.04 15.67
C GLU A 208 3.73 13.36 14.84
N TRP A 209 3.92 13.72 13.55
CA TRP A 209 2.78 13.98 12.66
C TRP A 209 1.90 12.75 12.50
N PHE A 210 2.49 11.57 12.39
CA PHE A 210 1.73 10.32 12.17
C PHE A 210 0.91 9.92 13.38
N LEU A 211 1.38 10.22 14.59
CA LEU A 211 0.72 9.86 15.85
C LEU A 211 -0.40 10.84 16.24
N ASN A 212 -0.22 12.12 15.98
CA ASN A 212 -1.19 13.19 16.29
C ASN A 212 -2.28 13.32 15.23
#